data_044e3aa291bb1eeffaa933ed24bba391
#
_entry.id   044e3aa291bb1eeffaa933ed24bba391
#
_cell.length_a   1.000
_cell.length_b   1.000
_cell.length_c   1.000
_cell.angle_alpha   90.00
_cell.angle_beta   90.00
_cell.angle_gamma   90.00
#
_symmetry.space_group_name_H-M   'P 1'
#
loop_
_entity.id
_entity.type
_entity.pdbx_description
1 polymer ?
#
loop_
_entity_poly.entity_id
_entity_poly.type
_entity_poly.pdbx_seq_one_letter_code
_entity_poly.pdbx_strand_id
1 'polypeptide(L)'
;MILEIVIIIAAVLAVGYIVNLCEDIVKRGNDREMSFRESMDLADLPVVTFYQGDKKFNFLLDTGSNYSHISKEVAKEIQGEIIETKAKVSGLGEGTTSGVCRTTLSYKGVNYDIDLSVTDHLTDAFASIKAETGVQVHGLIGNQFFQKHKYVLDFEKLVAYTKK
;
A
#
# COMPACT_ATOMS: atom_id res chain seq x y z
N MET A 1 24.79 38.87 -32.56
CA MET A 1 25.69 38.18 -31.59
C MET A 1 25.08 38.10 -30.19
N ILE A 2 24.82 39.22 -29.46
CA ILE A 2 24.23 39.15 -28.10
C ILE A 2 22.83 38.52 -28.11
N LEU A 3 21.96 38.89 -29.04
CA LEU A 3 20.61 38.34 -29.16
C LEU A 3 20.59 36.83 -29.44
N GLU A 4 21.48 36.36 -30.28
CA GLU A 4 21.64 34.92 -30.61
C GLU A 4 22.08 34.12 -29.38
N ILE A 5 22.99 34.65 -28.56
CA ILE A 5 23.44 34.02 -27.31
C ILE A 5 22.27 33.93 -26.32
N VAL A 6 21.47 34.98 -26.18
CA VAL A 6 20.29 34.98 -25.28
C VAL A 6 19.26 33.95 -25.72
N ILE A 7 19.00 33.81 -27.01
CA ILE A 7 18.06 32.81 -27.55
C ILE A 7 18.59 31.38 -27.27
N ILE A 8 19.87 31.13 -27.45
CA ILE A 8 20.46 29.81 -27.19
C ILE A 8 20.37 29.48 -25.70
N ILE A 9 20.67 30.41 -24.79
CA ILE A 9 20.54 30.17 -23.35
C ILE A 9 19.09 29.88 -22.97
N ALA A 10 18.14 30.65 -23.48
CA ALA A 10 16.72 30.42 -23.22
C ALA A 10 16.24 29.07 -23.71
N ALA A 11 16.71 28.62 -24.88
CA ALA A 11 16.37 27.30 -25.43
C ALA A 11 16.95 26.16 -24.56
N VAL A 12 18.20 26.28 -24.10
CA VAL A 12 18.83 25.29 -23.22
C VAL A 12 18.09 25.19 -21.87
N LEU A 13 17.70 26.32 -21.29
CA LEU A 13 16.93 26.34 -20.04
C LEU A 13 15.53 25.75 -20.21
N ALA A 14 14.87 26.01 -21.33
CA ALA A 14 13.55 25.43 -21.64
C ALA A 14 13.64 23.91 -21.83
N VAL A 15 14.66 23.40 -22.51
CA VAL A 15 14.89 21.96 -22.66
C VAL A 15 15.18 21.31 -21.31
N GLY A 16 16.04 21.91 -20.48
CA GLY A 16 16.30 21.43 -19.13
C GLY A 16 15.06 21.36 -18.25
N TYR A 17 14.19 22.38 -18.34
CA TYR A 17 12.90 22.39 -17.62
C TYR A 17 11.95 21.29 -18.11
N ILE A 18 11.85 21.08 -19.43
CA ILE A 18 11.02 20.02 -20.03
C ILE A 18 11.53 18.64 -19.61
N VAL A 19 12.84 18.39 -19.60
CA VAL A 19 13.43 17.12 -19.17
C VAL A 19 13.09 16.85 -17.70
N ASN A 20 13.27 17.83 -16.81
CA ASN A 20 12.91 17.70 -15.39
C ASN A 20 11.40 17.41 -15.21
N LEU A 21 10.55 18.10 -15.99
CA LEU A 21 9.09 17.87 -15.95
C LEU A 21 8.73 16.46 -16.42
N CYS A 22 9.37 15.95 -17.46
CA CYS A 22 9.19 14.59 -17.95
C CYS A 22 9.67 13.56 -16.91
N GLU A 23 10.82 13.77 -16.27
CA GLU A 23 11.30 12.89 -15.20
C GLU A 23 10.33 12.86 -14.01
N ASP A 24 9.78 14.00 -13.60
CA ASP A 24 8.79 14.07 -12.52
C ASP A 24 7.49 13.35 -12.88
N ILE A 25 7.04 13.45 -14.13
CA ILE A 25 5.86 12.73 -14.63
C ILE A 25 6.12 11.22 -14.67
N VAL A 26 7.29 10.79 -15.09
CA VAL A 26 7.68 9.37 -15.13
C VAL A 26 7.81 8.82 -13.70
N LYS A 27 8.43 9.56 -12.77
CA LYS A 27 8.51 9.20 -11.35
C LYS A 27 7.12 9.05 -10.73
N ARG A 28 6.20 10.02 -10.94
CA ARG A 28 4.80 9.93 -10.46
C ARG A 28 4.04 8.74 -11.05
N GLY A 29 4.35 8.32 -12.27
CA GLY A 29 3.78 7.11 -12.88
C GLY A 29 4.20 5.83 -12.15
N ASN A 30 5.43 5.78 -11.62
CA ASN A 30 5.97 4.65 -10.85
C ASN A 30 5.65 4.70 -9.35
N ASP A 31 5.24 5.86 -8.80
CA ASP A 31 4.95 6.02 -7.37
C ASP A 31 3.77 5.17 -6.90
N ARG A 32 2.89 4.77 -7.81
CA ARG A 32 1.76 3.87 -7.53
C ARG A 32 2.07 2.39 -7.73
N GLU A 33 3.27 2.06 -8.21
CA GLU A 33 3.70 0.67 -8.31
C GLU A 33 4.24 0.20 -6.96
N MET A 34 3.56 -0.78 -6.38
CA MET A 34 3.93 -1.40 -5.11
C MET A 34 4.69 -2.68 -5.37
N SER A 35 5.97 -2.75 -5.01
CA SER A 35 6.76 -3.96 -5.10
C SER A 35 6.55 -4.84 -3.87
N PHE A 36 6.37 -6.13 -4.09
CA PHE A 36 6.36 -7.17 -3.05
C PHE A 36 7.43 -8.25 -3.29
N ARG A 37 8.46 -7.93 -4.10
CA ARG A 37 9.55 -8.86 -4.44
C ARG A 37 10.27 -9.36 -3.20
N GLU A 38 10.71 -8.45 -2.32
CA GLU A 38 11.47 -8.83 -1.13
C GLU A 38 10.68 -9.80 -0.22
N SER A 39 9.39 -9.57 -0.04
CA SER A 39 8.55 -10.42 0.79
C SER A 39 8.24 -11.77 0.14
N MET A 40 8.18 -11.82 -1.20
CA MET A 40 8.09 -13.10 -1.93
C MET A 40 9.37 -13.92 -1.76
N ASP A 41 10.54 -13.29 -1.83
CA ASP A 41 11.83 -13.96 -1.64
C ASP A 41 12.01 -14.49 -0.19
N LEU A 42 11.44 -13.80 0.81
CA LEU A 42 11.57 -14.15 2.22
C LEU A 42 10.50 -15.10 2.76
N ALA A 43 9.29 -15.01 2.27
CA ALA A 43 8.12 -15.63 2.87
C ALA A 43 7.13 -16.24 1.88
N ASP A 44 7.39 -16.19 0.57
CA ASP A 44 6.47 -16.56 -0.50
C ASP A 44 5.10 -15.85 -0.40
N LEU A 45 5.07 -14.64 0.19
CA LEU A 45 3.86 -13.86 0.42
C LEU A 45 3.97 -12.46 -0.19
N PRO A 46 2.93 -11.96 -0.88
CA PRO A 46 2.90 -10.61 -1.43
C PRO A 46 2.60 -9.57 -0.34
N VAL A 47 3.61 -9.15 0.40
CA VAL A 47 3.50 -8.16 1.48
C VAL A 47 4.06 -6.82 1.01
N VAL A 48 3.32 -5.75 1.27
CA VAL A 48 3.70 -4.36 0.97
C VAL A 48 3.76 -3.53 2.25
N THR A 49 4.78 -2.69 2.37
CA THR A 49 4.96 -1.80 3.51
C THR A 49 4.32 -0.44 3.23
N PHE A 50 3.29 -0.10 3.98
CA PHE A 50 2.72 1.25 4.04
C PHE A 50 3.30 2.03 5.21
N TYR A 51 3.16 3.35 5.15
CA TYR A 51 3.67 4.28 6.15
C TYR A 51 2.56 5.16 6.70
N GLN A 52 2.69 5.54 7.97
CA GLN A 52 1.93 6.60 8.60
C GLN A 52 2.88 7.43 9.47
N GLY A 53 3.29 8.58 8.98
CA GLY A 53 4.45 9.29 9.52
C GLY A 53 5.69 8.39 9.44
N ASP A 54 6.38 8.21 10.56
CA ASP A 54 7.58 7.37 10.65
C ASP A 54 7.29 5.88 10.91
N LYS A 55 6.02 5.53 11.16
CA LYS A 55 5.61 4.14 11.42
C LYS A 55 5.45 3.36 10.13
N LYS A 56 5.86 2.08 10.17
CA LYS A 56 5.79 1.11 9.08
C LYS A 56 4.75 0.04 9.42
N PHE A 57 3.86 -0.24 8.46
CA PHE A 57 2.85 -1.27 8.57
C PHE A 57 2.90 -2.19 7.35
N ASN A 58 3.20 -3.45 7.56
CA ASN A 58 3.29 -4.46 6.50
C ASN A 58 1.92 -5.10 6.30
N PHE A 59 1.39 -5.03 5.09
CA PHE A 59 0.10 -5.60 4.74
C PHE A 59 0.25 -6.69 3.69
N LEU A 60 -0.32 -7.85 3.96
CA LEU A 60 -0.48 -8.92 2.98
C LEU A 60 -1.54 -8.52 1.94
N LEU A 61 -1.22 -8.63 0.66
CA LEU A 61 -2.17 -8.40 -0.43
C LEU A 61 -2.98 -9.69 -0.64
N ASP A 62 -4.26 -9.69 -0.23
CA ASP A 62 -5.11 -10.88 -0.21
C ASP A 62 -6.37 -10.70 -1.07
N THR A 63 -6.36 -11.28 -2.27
CA THR A 63 -7.53 -11.29 -3.17
C THR A 63 -8.63 -12.24 -2.73
N GLY A 64 -8.38 -13.13 -1.76
CA GLY A 64 -9.36 -14.02 -1.16
C GLY A 64 -10.24 -13.34 -0.12
N SER A 65 -9.81 -12.16 0.40
CA SER A 65 -10.59 -11.37 1.34
C SER A 65 -11.35 -10.25 0.64
N ASN A 66 -12.62 -10.05 0.99
CA ASN A 66 -13.41 -8.92 0.48
C ASN A 66 -12.98 -7.59 1.09
N TYR A 67 -12.63 -7.59 2.37
CA TYR A 67 -12.30 -6.41 3.17
C TYR A 67 -10.85 -6.46 3.62
N SER A 68 -10.29 -5.29 3.93
CA SER A 68 -8.99 -5.18 4.58
C SER A 68 -9.15 -5.33 6.10
N HIS A 69 -8.17 -5.95 6.76
CA HIS A 69 -8.26 -6.30 8.17
C HIS A 69 -6.97 -5.98 8.94
N ILE A 70 -7.14 -5.61 10.21
CA ILE A 70 -6.07 -5.46 11.21
C ILE A 70 -6.49 -6.06 12.55
N SER A 71 -5.52 -6.36 13.42
CA SER A 71 -5.81 -6.74 14.80
C SER A 71 -6.16 -5.52 15.66
N LYS A 72 -6.70 -5.77 16.86
CA LYS A 72 -6.95 -4.71 17.86
C LYS A 72 -5.67 -4.02 18.31
N GLU A 73 -4.57 -4.74 18.41
CA GLU A 73 -3.25 -4.20 18.76
C GLU A 73 -2.80 -3.21 17.68
N VAL A 74 -2.84 -3.61 16.42
CA VAL A 74 -2.48 -2.74 15.30
C VAL A 74 -3.43 -1.52 15.20
N ALA A 75 -4.72 -1.70 15.50
CA ALA A 75 -5.68 -0.60 15.53
C ALA A 75 -5.35 0.48 16.59
N LYS A 76 -4.68 0.11 17.69
CA LYS A 76 -4.18 1.06 18.69
C LYS A 76 -2.94 1.83 18.24
N GLU A 77 -2.16 1.25 17.33
CA GLU A 77 -0.91 1.83 16.80
C GLU A 77 -1.16 2.74 15.59
N ILE A 78 -2.14 2.37 14.76
CA ILE A 78 -2.57 3.16 13.60
C ILE A 78 -3.41 4.35 14.06
N GLN A 79 -3.06 5.53 13.57
CA GLN A 79 -3.91 6.73 13.76
C GLN A 79 -5.07 6.67 12.78
N GLY A 80 -6.29 6.57 13.29
CA GLY A 80 -7.51 6.50 12.49
C GLY A 80 -8.76 6.73 13.31
N GLU A 81 -9.88 6.92 12.63
CA GLU A 81 -11.20 6.99 13.23
C GLU A 81 -11.73 5.56 13.45
N ILE A 82 -12.02 5.19 14.69
CA ILE A 82 -12.63 3.90 15.01
C ILE A 82 -14.15 4.05 15.01
N ILE A 83 -14.80 3.36 14.08
CA ILE A 83 -16.27 3.28 14.00
C ILE A 83 -16.67 1.92 14.55
N GLU A 84 -17.30 1.90 15.71
CA GLU A 84 -17.78 0.67 16.32
C GLU A 84 -18.90 0.05 15.48
N THR A 85 -18.68 -1.16 15.04
CA THR A 85 -19.68 -1.98 14.35
C THR A 85 -19.59 -3.42 14.84
N LYS A 86 -20.74 -4.09 14.93
CA LYS A 86 -20.77 -5.53 15.21
C LYS A 86 -21.23 -6.24 13.93
N ALA A 87 -20.30 -6.62 13.08
CA ALA A 87 -20.58 -7.42 11.89
C ALA A 87 -19.91 -8.79 12.03
N LYS A 88 -20.60 -9.85 11.59
CA LYS A 88 -19.98 -11.17 11.43
C LYS A 88 -19.10 -11.13 10.19
N VAL A 89 -17.85 -11.52 10.32
CA VAL A 89 -16.97 -11.81 9.17
C VAL A 89 -17.18 -13.27 8.81
N SER A 90 -17.70 -13.54 7.62
CA SER A 90 -17.78 -14.88 7.07
C SER A 90 -16.58 -15.14 6.16
N GLY A 91 -15.87 -16.26 6.38
CA GLY A 91 -14.69 -16.69 5.64
C GLY A 91 -14.17 -18.02 6.16
N LEU A 92 -12.92 -18.36 5.85
CA LEU A 92 -12.22 -19.51 6.43
C LEU A 92 -11.89 -19.22 7.92
N GLY A 93 -12.92 -19.30 8.77
CA GLY A 93 -12.85 -19.01 10.20
C GLY A 93 -13.98 -18.07 10.62
N GLU A 94 -14.71 -18.42 11.67
CA GLU A 94 -15.73 -17.54 12.26
C GLU A 94 -15.03 -16.44 13.07
N GLY A 95 -15.21 -15.20 12.65
CA GLY A 95 -14.72 -14.02 13.37
C GLY A 95 -15.81 -12.97 13.50
N THR A 96 -15.75 -12.17 14.56
CA THR A 96 -16.55 -10.96 14.71
C THR A 96 -15.66 -9.75 14.58
N THR A 97 -16.05 -8.76 13.76
CA THR A 97 -15.39 -7.45 13.78
C THR A 97 -15.88 -6.66 14.98
N SER A 98 -14.94 -6.02 15.69
CA SER A 98 -15.27 -5.08 16.76
C SER A 98 -15.45 -3.64 16.27
N GLY A 99 -15.10 -3.36 15.02
CA GLY A 99 -15.22 -2.03 14.42
C GLY A 99 -14.49 -1.93 13.09
N VAL A 100 -14.52 -0.74 12.54
CA VAL A 100 -13.77 -0.34 11.34
C VAL A 100 -12.87 0.82 11.71
N CYS A 101 -11.58 0.70 11.45
CA CYS A 101 -10.60 1.78 11.55
C CYS A 101 -10.48 2.45 10.18
N ARG A 102 -10.96 3.67 10.05
CA ARG A 102 -10.77 4.50 8.85
C ARG A 102 -9.48 5.29 8.99
N THR A 103 -8.55 5.08 8.08
CA THR A 103 -7.22 5.67 8.16
C THR A 103 -6.66 6.03 6.79
N THR A 104 -5.65 6.90 6.79
CA THR A 104 -4.85 7.20 5.60
C THR A 104 -3.44 6.65 5.81
N LEU A 105 -3.01 5.79 4.90
CA LEU A 105 -1.66 5.24 4.83
C LEU A 105 -0.98 5.71 3.55
N SER A 106 0.33 5.84 3.56
CA SER A 106 1.10 6.26 2.40
C SER A 106 2.01 5.14 1.88
N TYR A 107 2.22 5.14 0.55
CA TYR A 107 3.23 4.34 -0.11
C TYR A 107 3.94 5.22 -1.14
N LYS A 108 5.27 5.37 -1.04
CA LYS A 108 6.09 6.25 -1.92
C LYS A 108 5.50 7.67 -2.10
N GLY A 109 4.99 8.27 -1.02
CA GLY A 109 4.40 9.61 -1.04
C GLY A 109 2.96 9.69 -1.57
N VAL A 110 2.38 8.58 -2.04
CA VAL A 110 0.96 8.52 -2.43
C VAL A 110 0.12 8.10 -1.23
N ASN A 111 -0.91 8.87 -0.91
CA ASN A 111 -1.83 8.60 0.18
C ASN A 111 -3.01 7.74 -0.28
N TYR A 112 -3.39 6.78 0.58
CA TYR A 112 -4.51 5.86 0.38
C TYR A 112 -5.43 5.90 1.59
N ASP A 113 -6.69 6.29 1.39
CA ASP A 113 -7.73 6.17 2.40
C ASP A 113 -8.26 4.74 2.41
N ILE A 114 -8.10 4.06 3.55
CA ILE A 114 -8.37 2.64 3.72
C ILE A 114 -9.28 2.45 4.92
N ASP A 115 -10.34 1.67 4.75
CA ASP A 115 -11.18 1.16 5.82
C ASP A 115 -10.68 -0.23 6.22
N LEU A 116 -10.22 -0.38 7.46
CA LEU A 116 -9.63 -1.59 8.02
C LEU A 116 -10.58 -2.19 9.07
N SER A 117 -11.14 -3.35 8.80
CA SER A 117 -11.95 -4.09 9.77
C SER A 117 -11.08 -4.57 10.93
N VAL A 118 -11.47 -4.26 12.15
CA VAL A 118 -10.72 -4.64 13.35
C VAL A 118 -11.19 -6.02 13.83
N THR A 119 -10.28 -7.00 13.81
CA THR A 119 -10.57 -8.39 14.15
C THR A 119 -9.32 -9.09 14.70
N ASP A 120 -9.50 -10.10 15.55
CA ASP A 120 -8.40 -10.87 16.13
C ASP A 120 -8.24 -12.26 15.50
N HIS A 121 -9.13 -12.69 14.63
CA HIS A 121 -9.10 -14.05 14.06
C HIS A 121 -7.86 -14.35 13.18
N LEU A 122 -7.13 -13.32 12.74
CA LEU A 122 -5.91 -13.46 11.95
C LEU A 122 -4.62 -13.37 12.77
N THR A 123 -4.72 -13.10 14.07
CA THR A 123 -3.55 -12.87 14.95
C THR A 123 -2.62 -14.07 14.98
N ASP A 124 -3.17 -15.28 15.14
CA ASP A 124 -2.36 -16.51 15.20
C ASP A 124 -1.69 -16.82 13.86
N ALA A 125 -2.39 -16.60 12.73
CA ALA A 125 -1.83 -16.77 11.40
C ALA A 125 -0.66 -15.81 11.14
N PHE A 126 -0.78 -14.55 11.53
CA PHE A 126 0.31 -13.58 11.40
C PHE A 126 1.48 -13.87 12.34
N ALA A 127 1.20 -14.39 13.54
CA ALA A 127 2.24 -14.86 14.46
C ALA A 127 3.02 -16.05 13.89
N SER A 128 2.34 -17.01 13.26
CA SER A 128 2.98 -18.15 12.58
C SER A 128 3.87 -17.68 11.41
N ILE A 129 3.38 -16.80 10.56
CA ILE A 129 4.18 -16.21 9.46
C ILE A 129 5.47 -15.59 10.01
N LYS A 130 5.35 -14.79 11.08
CA LYS A 130 6.52 -14.17 11.70
C LYS A 130 7.50 -15.19 12.27
N ALA A 131 7.00 -16.23 12.92
CA ALA A 131 7.83 -17.28 13.51
C ALA A 131 8.60 -18.08 12.45
N GLU A 132 7.97 -18.36 11.32
CA GLU A 132 8.53 -19.18 10.24
C GLU A 132 9.46 -18.39 9.32
N THR A 133 9.12 -17.13 9.01
CA THR A 133 9.78 -16.35 7.95
C THR A 133 10.53 -15.11 8.46
N GLY A 134 10.27 -14.69 9.70
CA GLY A 134 10.74 -13.41 10.24
C GLY A 134 9.95 -12.19 9.76
N VAL A 135 9.04 -12.34 8.80
CA VAL A 135 8.23 -11.23 8.24
C VAL A 135 7.08 -10.89 9.17
N GLN A 136 7.11 -9.68 9.74
CA GLN A 136 5.99 -9.18 10.54
C GLN A 136 4.87 -8.69 9.63
N VAL A 137 3.69 -9.32 9.70
CA VAL A 137 2.46 -8.86 9.04
C VAL A 137 1.58 -8.15 10.07
N HIS A 138 1.09 -6.93 9.75
CA HIS A 138 0.24 -6.11 10.62
C HIS A 138 -1.23 -6.19 10.23
N GLY A 139 -1.52 -6.61 9.01
CA GLY A 139 -2.88 -6.72 8.51
C GLY A 139 -2.89 -7.28 7.08
N LEU A 140 -4.08 -7.32 6.49
CA LEU A 140 -4.24 -7.65 5.09
C LEU A 140 -5.01 -6.56 4.33
N ILE A 141 -4.72 -6.43 3.06
CA ILE A 141 -5.43 -5.58 2.09
C ILE A 141 -6.29 -6.48 1.21
N GLY A 142 -7.60 -6.27 1.27
CA GLY A 142 -8.58 -7.07 0.56
C GLY A 142 -9.06 -6.46 -0.77
N ASN A 143 -9.97 -7.16 -1.44
CA ASN A 143 -10.49 -6.82 -2.77
C ASN A 143 -11.09 -5.42 -2.88
N GLN A 144 -11.70 -4.90 -1.81
CA GLN A 144 -12.27 -3.56 -1.82
C GLN A 144 -11.22 -2.48 -2.13
N PHE A 145 -10.00 -2.63 -1.60
CA PHE A 145 -8.87 -1.74 -1.92
C PHE A 145 -8.46 -1.85 -3.38
N PHE A 146 -8.29 -3.07 -3.90
CA PHE A 146 -7.88 -3.28 -5.29
C PHE A 146 -8.90 -2.72 -6.28
N GLN A 147 -10.19 -2.91 -6.01
CA GLN A 147 -11.28 -2.37 -6.84
C GLN A 147 -11.36 -0.85 -6.78
N LYS A 148 -11.27 -0.26 -5.57
CA LYS A 148 -11.29 1.20 -5.36
C LYS A 148 -10.16 1.90 -6.09
N HIS A 149 -8.96 1.36 -6.00
CA HIS A 149 -7.75 1.97 -6.55
C HIS A 149 -7.34 1.40 -7.91
N LYS A 150 -8.12 0.44 -8.48
CA LYS A 150 -7.88 -0.19 -9.79
C LYS A 150 -6.53 -0.89 -9.91
N TYR A 151 -6.09 -1.56 -8.84
CA TYR A 151 -4.85 -2.32 -8.82
C TYR A 151 -4.95 -3.65 -9.55
N VAL A 152 -3.86 -4.01 -10.24
CA VAL A 152 -3.59 -5.32 -10.83
C VAL A 152 -2.41 -5.91 -10.09
N LEU A 153 -2.51 -7.17 -9.66
CA LEU A 153 -1.40 -7.93 -9.10
C LEU A 153 -0.70 -8.68 -10.24
N ASP A 154 0.58 -8.43 -10.41
CA ASP A 154 1.44 -9.05 -11.42
C ASP A 154 2.49 -9.90 -10.70
N PHE A 155 2.25 -11.21 -10.66
CA PHE A 155 3.16 -12.16 -10.00
C PHE A 155 4.38 -12.51 -10.86
N GLU A 156 4.41 -12.19 -12.14
CA GLU A 156 5.60 -12.31 -12.96
C GLU A 156 6.62 -11.22 -12.61
N LYS A 157 6.13 -9.99 -12.44
CA LYS A 157 6.96 -8.84 -12.09
C LYS A 157 7.11 -8.62 -10.59
N LEU A 158 6.31 -9.31 -9.77
CA LEU A 158 6.20 -9.17 -8.31
C LEU A 158 5.86 -7.74 -7.87
N VAL A 159 4.84 -7.17 -8.54
CA VAL A 159 4.34 -5.81 -8.29
C VAL A 159 2.81 -5.75 -8.32
N ALA A 160 2.26 -4.79 -7.57
CA ALA A 160 0.90 -4.32 -7.74
C ALA A 160 0.92 -2.94 -8.42
N TYR A 161 0.18 -2.74 -9.50
CA TYR A 161 0.18 -1.48 -10.25
C TYR A 161 -1.22 -1.09 -10.73
N THR A 162 -1.41 0.20 -11.04
CA THR A 162 -2.65 0.69 -11.64
C THR A 162 -2.48 0.81 -13.17
N LYS A 163 -3.45 0.30 -13.94
CA LYS A 163 -3.48 0.58 -15.39
C LYS A 163 -3.82 2.07 -15.58
N LYS A 164 -3.03 2.71 -16.42
CA LYS A 164 -3.33 4.07 -16.91
C LYS A 164 -4.52 4.05 -17.85
#